data_2b2c392dab5e026747fed48af96613e1
#
_entry.id   2b2c392dab5e026747fed48af96613e1
#
_cell.length_a   1.000
_cell.length_b   1.000
_cell.length_c   1.000
_cell.angle_alpha   90.00
_cell.angle_beta   90.00
_cell.angle_gamma   90.00
#
_symmetry.space_group_name_H-M   'P 1'
#
loop_
_entity.id
_entity.type
_entity.pdbx_description
1 polymer ?
#
loop_
_entity_poly.entity_id
_entity_poly.type
_entity_poly.pdbx_seq_one_letter_code
_entity_poly.pdbx_strand_id
1 'polypeptide(L)'
;MIQGLTALNPAGKRVLLRCDLNVPLKDSGNGVKVISDDGRIRGSLPTIRELLSLGASVVIIAHLGRPKGEVKSELSLEVVARRLAELLERPVSFSSQIVGPEVLKEATALKSGEVLLLENIRFNASETSKDDGERLALAKELAKLGDLYVGDGFGAVHRKHASVFELAQLLPHAAGKLIAAEVAVLEKLTQSPERPYGVVLGGAKVSDKIGVISNLLDKVNILAIGGGMLFTFLAAQGKEIGKSLFEAESVELVKQLLDRAEKLGVRVLLPSDIWVAPAFANDSPSLVSADQIPSNQMGLDIGPESARAFASAINECATVFWNGPMGVFEFPNFASGTKIVAQALSEVSGLSVVGGGDSAAAVRALGFSDSDFGYISTGGGASLEYLEGKELPGLIALR
;
A
#
# COMPACT_ATOMS: atom_id res chain seq x y z
N MET A 1 0.21 15.29 -17.05
CA MET A 1 -0.29 13.89 -17.12
C MET A 1 0.91 12.95 -17.07
N ILE A 2 0.81 11.86 -16.33
CA ILE A 2 1.85 10.83 -16.29
C ILE A 2 1.82 10.08 -17.62
N GLN A 3 2.98 9.92 -18.26
CA GLN A 3 3.07 9.22 -19.55
C GLN A 3 3.09 7.70 -19.30
N GLY A 4 2.29 6.97 -20.07
CA GLY A 4 2.29 5.49 -20.06
C GLY A 4 3.32 4.90 -21.01
N LEU A 5 3.48 3.57 -20.99
CA LEU A 5 4.49 2.83 -21.79
C LEU A 5 4.39 3.10 -23.30
N THR A 6 3.20 3.41 -23.82
CA THR A 6 2.97 3.72 -25.24
C THR A 6 3.69 5.00 -25.70
N ALA A 7 4.09 5.88 -24.77
CA ALA A 7 4.86 7.08 -25.10
C ALA A 7 6.36 6.79 -25.33
N LEU A 8 6.84 5.62 -24.92
CA LEU A 8 8.21 5.16 -25.13
C LEU A 8 8.27 4.23 -26.35
N ASN A 9 9.44 4.24 -27.03
CA ASN A 9 9.74 3.24 -28.04
C ASN A 9 10.81 2.27 -27.50
N PRO A 10 10.41 1.19 -26.80
CA PRO A 10 11.35 0.32 -26.09
C PRO A 10 12.01 -0.74 -26.98
N ALA A 11 11.61 -0.89 -28.26
CA ALA A 11 12.14 -1.89 -29.17
C ALA A 11 13.67 -1.76 -29.34
N GLY A 12 14.40 -2.80 -29.01
CA GLY A 12 15.87 -2.84 -29.08
C GLY A 12 16.57 -1.96 -28.04
N LYS A 13 15.84 -1.43 -27.06
CA LYS A 13 16.37 -0.60 -25.96
C LYS A 13 16.50 -1.39 -24.66
N ARG A 14 17.43 -0.97 -23.82
CA ARG A 14 17.53 -1.40 -22.43
C ARG A 14 16.66 -0.52 -21.56
N VAL A 15 15.68 -1.10 -20.92
CA VAL A 15 14.75 -0.38 -20.03
C VAL A 15 15.15 -0.63 -18.59
N LEU A 16 15.46 0.45 -17.86
CA LEU A 16 15.59 0.43 -16.40
C LEU A 16 14.19 0.45 -15.80
N LEU A 17 13.79 -0.68 -15.21
CA LEU A 17 12.46 -0.83 -14.62
C LEU A 17 12.54 -0.82 -13.09
N ARG A 18 11.97 0.20 -12.46
CA ARG A 18 11.91 0.29 -10.99
C ARG A 18 10.64 -0.38 -10.47
N CYS A 19 10.79 -1.59 -9.94
CA CYS A 19 9.70 -2.36 -9.36
C CYS A 19 9.61 -2.25 -7.83
N ASP A 20 8.45 -2.53 -7.26
CA ASP A 20 8.29 -2.83 -5.84
C ASP A 20 8.27 -4.35 -5.63
N LEU A 21 9.43 -4.91 -5.32
CA LEU A 21 9.63 -6.35 -5.05
C LEU A 21 9.92 -6.61 -3.56
N ASN A 22 9.47 -5.70 -2.69
CA ASN A 22 9.66 -5.80 -1.25
C ASN A 22 8.68 -6.83 -0.64
N VAL A 23 8.92 -8.09 -0.96
CA VAL A 23 8.12 -9.23 -0.50
C VAL A 23 8.40 -9.59 0.96
N PRO A 24 7.41 -10.12 1.71
CA PRO A 24 7.67 -10.66 3.03
C PRO A 24 8.45 -11.99 2.94
N LEU A 25 9.44 -12.12 3.82
CA LEU A 25 10.28 -13.30 3.94
C LEU A 25 9.99 -14.01 5.26
N LYS A 26 10.00 -15.35 5.24
CA LYS A 26 9.96 -16.20 6.43
C LYS A 26 11.18 -17.12 6.47
N ASP A 27 11.56 -17.56 7.67
CA ASP A 27 12.59 -18.58 7.84
C ASP A 27 12.02 -19.95 7.50
N SER A 28 12.76 -20.72 6.70
CA SER A 28 12.38 -22.10 6.33
C SER A 28 12.76 -23.14 7.38
N GLY A 29 13.34 -22.71 8.53
CA GLY A 29 13.83 -23.60 9.60
C GLY A 29 15.31 -23.97 9.50
N ASN A 30 15.99 -23.65 8.37
CA ASN A 30 17.41 -23.92 8.14
C ASN A 30 18.23 -22.63 7.96
N GLY A 31 17.73 -21.48 8.43
CA GLY A 31 18.35 -20.17 8.22
C GLY A 31 18.21 -19.63 6.80
N VAL A 32 17.53 -20.35 5.91
CA VAL A 32 17.23 -19.90 4.54
C VAL A 32 15.93 -19.11 4.53
N LYS A 33 15.98 -17.90 4.00
CA LYS A 33 14.78 -17.07 3.81
C LYS A 33 14.03 -17.50 2.55
N VAL A 34 12.71 -17.67 2.68
CA VAL A 34 11.79 -17.95 1.58
C VAL A 34 10.69 -16.91 1.51
N ILE A 35 10.20 -16.64 0.32
CA ILE A 35 9.09 -15.71 0.09
C ILE A 35 7.82 -16.33 0.66
N SER A 36 7.13 -15.61 1.56
CA SER A 36 5.85 -16.05 2.13
C SER A 36 4.64 -15.55 1.35
N ASP A 37 4.79 -14.45 0.61
CA ASP A 37 3.78 -13.89 -0.30
C ASP A 37 4.48 -13.27 -1.51
N ASP A 38 4.09 -13.65 -2.73
CA ASP A 38 4.68 -13.17 -3.98
C ASP A 38 3.82 -12.12 -4.71
N GLY A 39 2.79 -11.58 -4.06
CA GLY A 39 1.83 -10.65 -4.65
C GLY A 39 2.49 -9.42 -5.30
N ARG A 40 3.56 -8.88 -4.70
CA ARG A 40 4.31 -7.74 -5.27
C ARG A 40 5.07 -8.11 -6.54
N ILE A 41 5.61 -9.32 -6.62
CA ILE A 41 6.25 -9.82 -7.85
C ILE A 41 5.20 -9.96 -8.94
N ARG A 42 4.05 -10.58 -8.63
CA ARG A 42 2.92 -10.72 -9.58
C ARG A 42 2.41 -9.39 -10.08
N GLY A 43 2.35 -8.38 -9.21
CA GLY A 43 1.95 -7.01 -9.58
C GLY A 43 2.87 -6.35 -10.62
N SER A 44 4.15 -6.72 -10.67
CA SER A 44 5.13 -6.20 -11.63
C SER A 44 5.13 -6.95 -12.98
N LEU A 45 4.56 -8.18 -13.02
CA LEU A 45 4.59 -9.02 -14.24
C LEU A 45 3.94 -8.36 -15.47
N PRO A 46 2.79 -7.66 -15.37
CA PRO A 46 2.15 -7.05 -16.53
C PRO A 46 3.06 -6.05 -17.24
N THR A 47 3.81 -5.23 -16.51
CA THR A 47 4.77 -4.26 -17.06
C THR A 47 5.96 -4.96 -17.68
N ILE A 48 6.53 -5.94 -16.98
CA ILE A 48 7.70 -6.70 -17.49
C ILE A 48 7.33 -7.41 -18.79
N ARG A 49 6.22 -8.14 -18.82
CA ARG A 49 5.76 -8.88 -20.00
C ARG A 49 5.50 -7.97 -21.20
N GLU A 50 4.92 -6.80 -20.97
CA GLU A 50 4.70 -5.83 -22.04
C GLU A 50 6.01 -5.29 -22.61
N LEU A 51 6.96 -4.87 -21.78
CA LEU A 51 8.26 -4.39 -22.24
C LEU A 51 9.00 -5.47 -23.07
N LEU A 52 8.96 -6.72 -22.61
CA LEU A 52 9.56 -7.84 -23.34
C LEU A 52 8.84 -8.11 -24.66
N SER A 53 7.51 -8.01 -24.71
CA SER A 53 6.72 -8.19 -25.94
C SER A 53 6.98 -7.10 -26.97
N LEU A 54 7.32 -5.89 -26.49
CA LEU A 54 7.72 -4.75 -27.32
C LEU A 54 9.19 -4.80 -27.78
N GLY A 55 9.92 -5.88 -27.45
CA GLY A 55 11.29 -6.11 -27.91
C GLY A 55 12.35 -5.39 -27.07
N ALA A 56 12.06 -5.00 -25.85
CA ALA A 56 13.05 -4.46 -24.91
C ALA A 56 13.92 -5.56 -24.29
N SER A 57 15.10 -5.20 -23.79
CA SER A 57 15.75 -5.89 -22.67
C SER A 57 15.46 -5.10 -21.39
N VAL A 58 15.32 -5.80 -20.26
CA VAL A 58 14.87 -5.19 -19.02
C VAL A 58 15.89 -5.35 -17.91
N VAL A 59 16.36 -4.24 -17.35
CA VAL A 59 17.20 -4.19 -16.13
C VAL A 59 16.31 -3.77 -14.97
N ILE A 60 16.04 -4.67 -14.04
CA ILE A 60 15.14 -4.43 -12.92
C ILE A 60 15.91 -3.90 -11.73
N ILE A 61 15.44 -2.78 -11.19
CA ILE A 61 15.90 -2.15 -9.96
C ILE A 61 14.81 -2.31 -8.90
N ALA A 62 15.13 -2.91 -7.76
CA ALA A 62 14.18 -3.10 -6.68
C ALA A 62 14.85 -3.00 -5.31
N HIS A 63 14.03 -2.96 -4.26
CA HIS A 63 14.51 -3.01 -2.87
C HIS A 63 13.85 -4.15 -2.11
N LEU A 64 14.50 -4.62 -1.07
CA LEU A 64 14.00 -5.61 -0.13
C LEU A 64 14.38 -5.19 1.31
N GLY A 65 13.39 -5.05 2.17
CA GLY A 65 13.58 -4.67 3.57
C GLY A 65 14.21 -3.28 3.79
N ARG A 66 14.88 -3.14 4.93
CA ARG A 66 15.52 -1.88 5.37
C ARG A 66 16.96 -2.12 5.83
N PRO A 67 17.90 -2.41 4.92
CA PRO A 67 19.30 -2.71 5.24
C PRO A 67 20.11 -1.51 5.74
N LYS A 68 19.63 -0.27 5.57
CA LYS A 68 20.28 0.98 6.01
C LYS A 68 21.64 1.25 5.34
N GLY A 69 21.80 0.90 4.07
CA GLY A 69 23.04 1.11 3.32
C GLY A 69 24.09 0.03 3.54
N GLU A 70 23.75 -1.06 4.22
CA GLU A 70 24.65 -2.18 4.48
C GLU A 70 24.25 -3.40 3.63
N VAL A 71 25.24 -4.19 3.20
CA VAL A 71 24.98 -5.48 2.57
C VAL A 71 24.56 -6.50 3.61
N LYS A 72 23.35 -7.03 3.47
CA LYS A 72 22.77 -8.07 4.33
C LYS A 72 22.29 -9.23 3.48
N SER A 73 22.98 -10.37 3.56
CA SER A 73 22.71 -11.54 2.72
C SER A 73 21.26 -12.01 2.80
N GLU A 74 20.61 -11.88 3.97
CA GLU A 74 19.20 -12.22 4.19
C GLU A 74 18.22 -11.27 3.48
N LEU A 75 18.69 -10.15 2.96
CA LEU A 75 17.92 -9.16 2.18
C LEU A 75 18.40 -9.07 0.73
N SER A 76 19.18 -10.06 0.25
CA SER A 76 19.53 -10.17 -1.17
C SER A 76 18.30 -10.44 -2.03
N LEU A 77 18.26 -9.84 -3.22
CA LEU A 77 17.20 -10.05 -4.20
C LEU A 77 17.35 -11.36 -4.99
N GLU A 78 18.38 -12.17 -4.73
CA GLU A 78 18.58 -13.44 -5.42
C GLU A 78 17.37 -14.39 -5.29
N VAL A 79 16.76 -14.46 -4.10
CA VAL A 79 15.52 -15.24 -3.86
C VAL A 79 14.36 -14.74 -4.72
N VAL A 80 14.30 -13.43 -4.93
CA VAL A 80 13.27 -12.79 -5.77
C VAL A 80 13.55 -13.09 -7.26
N ALA A 81 14.81 -13.06 -7.70
CA ALA A 81 15.19 -13.41 -9.08
C ALA A 81 14.72 -14.82 -9.46
N ARG A 82 14.92 -15.79 -8.58
CA ARG A 82 14.46 -17.18 -8.79
C ARG A 82 12.94 -17.25 -8.94
N ARG A 83 12.22 -16.60 -8.03
CA ARG A 83 10.75 -16.59 -8.07
C ARG A 83 10.21 -15.85 -9.28
N LEU A 84 10.83 -14.74 -9.67
CA LEU A 84 10.47 -13.99 -10.86
C LEU A 84 10.68 -14.81 -12.14
N ALA A 85 11.77 -15.58 -12.24
CA ALA A 85 12.03 -16.48 -13.37
C ALA A 85 10.94 -17.57 -13.51
N GLU A 86 10.51 -18.16 -12.38
CA GLU A 86 9.39 -19.12 -12.37
C GLU A 86 8.11 -18.50 -12.90
N LEU A 87 7.73 -17.29 -12.40
CA LEU A 87 6.50 -16.62 -12.78
C LEU A 87 6.50 -16.04 -14.19
N LEU A 88 7.66 -15.68 -14.71
CA LEU A 88 7.84 -15.24 -16.10
C LEU A 88 7.98 -16.42 -17.08
N GLU A 89 8.23 -17.63 -16.57
CA GLU A 89 8.50 -18.84 -17.37
C GLU A 89 9.69 -18.64 -18.33
N ARG A 90 10.71 -17.89 -17.87
CA ARG A 90 11.93 -17.58 -18.59
C ARG A 90 13.10 -17.26 -17.67
N PRO A 91 14.35 -17.40 -18.14
CA PRO A 91 15.52 -17.04 -17.35
C PRO A 91 15.49 -15.56 -16.93
N VAL A 92 15.86 -15.30 -15.68
CA VAL A 92 16.16 -14.00 -15.14
C VAL A 92 17.59 -14.05 -14.61
N SER A 93 18.49 -13.28 -15.22
CA SER A 93 19.84 -13.12 -14.72
C SER A 93 19.83 -12.29 -13.45
N PHE A 94 20.72 -12.58 -12.52
CA PHE A 94 20.89 -11.84 -11.29
C PHE A 94 22.31 -11.28 -11.20
N SER A 95 22.45 -9.97 -10.98
CA SER A 95 23.73 -9.34 -10.68
C SER A 95 23.86 -9.10 -9.18
N SER A 96 24.95 -9.52 -8.57
CA SER A 96 25.29 -9.20 -7.18
C SER A 96 25.77 -7.75 -6.98
N GLN A 97 25.78 -6.97 -8.05
CA GLN A 97 26.19 -5.56 -8.06
C GLN A 97 24.98 -4.65 -8.33
N ILE A 98 25.09 -3.41 -7.89
CA ILE A 98 24.10 -2.36 -8.15
C ILE A 98 24.59 -1.43 -9.28
N VAL A 99 25.85 -1.04 -9.21
CA VAL A 99 26.54 -0.16 -10.17
C VAL A 99 27.99 -0.59 -10.33
N GLY A 100 28.66 -0.14 -11.38
CA GLY A 100 30.07 -0.41 -11.63
C GLY A 100 30.33 -1.13 -12.96
N PRO A 101 31.60 -1.41 -13.28
CA PRO A 101 31.98 -1.90 -14.61
C PRO A 101 31.45 -3.30 -14.92
N GLU A 102 31.34 -4.17 -13.94
CA GLU A 102 30.84 -5.54 -14.13
C GLU A 102 29.36 -5.56 -14.47
N VAL A 103 28.52 -4.91 -13.66
CA VAL A 103 27.09 -4.82 -13.95
C VAL A 103 26.80 -4.04 -15.24
N LEU A 104 27.63 -3.06 -15.59
CA LEU A 104 27.53 -2.38 -16.88
C LEU A 104 27.80 -3.33 -18.05
N LYS A 105 28.78 -4.22 -17.92
CA LYS A 105 29.07 -5.26 -18.90
C LYS A 105 27.89 -6.25 -19.01
N GLU A 106 27.33 -6.71 -17.89
CA GLU A 106 26.16 -7.58 -17.85
C GLU A 106 24.96 -6.94 -18.54
N ALA A 107 24.62 -5.68 -18.17
CA ALA A 107 23.50 -4.94 -18.76
C ALA A 107 23.70 -4.70 -20.27
N THR A 108 24.93 -4.41 -20.70
CA THR A 108 25.24 -4.15 -22.12
C THR A 108 25.17 -5.44 -22.95
N ALA A 109 25.42 -6.59 -22.35
CA ALA A 109 25.36 -7.90 -23.02
C ALA A 109 23.93 -8.42 -23.22
N LEU A 110 22.92 -7.82 -22.57
CA LEU A 110 21.53 -8.25 -22.69
C LEU A 110 21.02 -8.12 -24.12
N LYS A 111 20.37 -9.16 -24.59
CA LYS A 111 19.63 -9.18 -25.85
C LYS A 111 18.16 -8.82 -25.63
N SER A 112 17.51 -8.42 -26.70
CA SER A 112 16.04 -8.22 -26.67
C SER A 112 15.33 -9.45 -26.11
N GLY A 113 14.42 -9.21 -25.15
CA GLY A 113 13.67 -10.26 -24.46
C GLY A 113 14.37 -10.84 -23.22
N GLU A 114 15.60 -10.42 -22.90
CA GLU A 114 16.30 -10.86 -21.68
C GLU A 114 16.07 -9.92 -20.50
N VAL A 115 16.18 -10.48 -19.29
CA VAL A 115 15.93 -9.78 -18.03
C VAL A 115 17.14 -9.94 -17.11
N LEU A 116 17.58 -8.82 -16.53
CA LEU A 116 18.59 -8.75 -15.47
C LEU A 116 17.96 -8.11 -14.23
N LEU A 117 17.99 -8.77 -13.09
CA LEU A 117 17.66 -8.17 -11.78
C LEU A 117 18.97 -7.77 -11.08
N LEU A 118 19.06 -6.51 -10.68
CA LEU A 118 20.17 -6.00 -9.88
C LEU A 118 20.00 -6.40 -8.40
N GLU A 119 21.10 -6.36 -7.65
CA GLU A 119 21.08 -6.52 -6.20
C GLU A 119 20.30 -5.37 -5.54
N ASN A 120 19.87 -5.61 -4.30
CA ASN A 120 19.05 -4.72 -3.49
C ASN A 120 19.64 -3.28 -3.48
N ILE A 121 18.91 -2.39 -4.15
CA ILE A 121 19.35 -0.98 -4.31
C ILE A 121 19.62 -0.29 -2.96
N ARG A 122 18.96 -0.71 -1.89
CA ARG A 122 19.14 -0.16 -0.54
C ARG A 122 20.40 -0.64 0.17
N PHE A 123 21.21 -1.52 -0.44
CA PHE A 123 22.57 -1.77 0.04
C PHE A 123 23.49 -0.59 -0.25
N ASN A 124 23.14 0.28 -1.20
CA ASN A 124 23.81 1.54 -1.41
C ASN A 124 23.16 2.63 -0.54
N ALA A 125 23.92 3.25 0.35
CA ALA A 125 23.45 4.28 1.28
C ALA A 125 22.87 5.50 0.54
N SER A 126 23.42 5.84 -0.64
CA SER A 126 23.00 6.98 -1.44
C SER A 126 21.56 6.83 -1.98
N GLU A 127 21.01 5.60 -2.06
CA GLU A 127 19.62 5.39 -2.49
C GLU A 127 18.61 6.18 -1.63
N THR A 128 18.83 6.20 -0.32
CA THR A 128 17.92 6.81 0.66
C THR A 128 18.53 8.03 1.35
N SER A 129 19.65 8.57 0.85
CA SER A 129 20.30 9.73 1.42
C SER A 129 19.38 10.95 1.44
N LYS A 130 19.55 11.81 2.42
CA LYS A 130 18.88 13.13 2.47
C LYS A 130 19.58 14.16 1.58
N ASP A 131 20.82 13.91 1.20
CA ASP A 131 21.59 14.77 0.30
C ASP A 131 21.21 14.50 -1.17
N ASP A 132 20.75 15.53 -1.85
CA ASP A 132 20.32 15.44 -3.25
C ASP A 132 21.51 15.11 -4.17
N GLY A 133 22.74 15.57 -3.84
CA GLY A 133 23.94 15.30 -4.61
C GLY A 133 24.37 13.83 -4.56
N GLU A 134 24.31 13.21 -3.38
CA GLU A 134 24.61 11.78 -3.23
C GLU A 134 23.61 10.92 -4.01
N ARG A 135 22.30 11.24 -3.93
CA ARG A 135 21.28 10.53 -4.71
C ARG A 135 21.49 10.71 -6.21
N LEU A 136 21.77 11.94 -6.66
CA LEU A 136 22.05 12.22 -8.07
C LEU A 136 23.30 11.49 -8.57
N ALA A 137 24.34 11.38 -7.76
CA ALA A 137 25.54 10.62 -8.11
C ALA A 137 25.23 9.14 -8.37
N LEU A 138 24.47 8.49 -7.49
CA LEU A 138 24.02 7.11 -7.68
C LEU A 138 23.11 6.99 -8.92
N ALA A 139 22.17 7.91 -9.11
CA ALA A 139 21.28 7.91 -10.26
C ALA A 139 22.04 8.02 -11.59
N LYS A 140 23.11 8.80 -11.66
CA LYS A 140 23.99 8.90 -12.85
C LYS A 140 24.70 7.58 -13.15
N GLU A 141 25.13 6.84 -12.13
CA GLU A 141 25.72 5.51 -12.34
C GLU A 141 24.67 4.51 -12.81
N LEU A 142 23.47 4.52 -12.23
CA LEU A 142 22.36 3.66 -12.67
C LEU A 142 21.94 3.98 -14.11
N ALA A 143 21.91 5.27 -14.51
CA ALA A 143 21.50 5.68 -15.85
C ALA A 143 22.40 5.11 -16.97
N LYS A 144 23.64 4.72 -16.66
CA LYS A 144 24.54 4.05 -17.62
C LYS A 144 24.07 2.66 -18.03
N LEU A 145 23.23 2.04 -17.19
CA LEU A 145 22.76 0.65 -17.38
C LEU A 145 21.59 0.54 -18.36
N GLY A 146 20.96 1.65 -18.77
CA GLY A 146 19.80 1.62 -19.65
C GLY A 146 19.64 2.88 -20.51
N ASP A 147 18.73 2.79 -21.45
CA ASP A 147 18.44 3.84 -22.42
C ASP A 147 17.13 4.58 -22.08
N LEU A 148 16.21 3.90 -21.37
CA LEU A 148 14.90 4.37 -20.97
C LEU A 148 14.65 4.02 -19.50
N TYR A 149 13.77 4.77 -18.84
CA TYR A 149 13.33 4.48 -17.48
C TYR A 149 11.83 4.21 -17.42
N VAL A 150 11.43 3.20 -16.66
CA VAL A 150 10.03 2.93 -16.34
C VAL A 150 9.87 2.82 -14.82
N GLY A 151 9.09 3.72 -14.24
CA GLY A 151 8.67 3.63 -12.83
C GLY A 151 7.46 2.73 -12.70
N ASP A 152 7.56 1.66 -11.88
CA ASP A 152 6.47 0.72 -11.65
C ASP A 152 6.36 0.27 -10.18
N GLY A 153 7.08 0.93 -9.28
CA GLY A 153 7.07 0.64 -7.86
C GLY A 153 6.24 1.64 -7.05
N PHE A 154 4.90 1.58 -7.13
CA PHE A 154 4.04 2.58 -6.50
C PHE A 154 4.28 2.73 -4.99
N GLY A 155 4.55 1.66 -4.25
CA GLY A 155 4.87 1.72 -2.82
C GLY A 155 6.12 2.55 -2.46
N ALA A 156 6.94 2.97 -3.44
CA ALA A 156 8.14 3.77 -3.23
C ALA A 156 8.02 5.23 -3.70
N VAL A 157 6.97 5.61 -4.45
CA VAL A 157 6.86 6.93 -5.09
C VAL A 157 6.68 8.10 -4.11
N HIS A 158 6.30 7.84 -2.87
CA HIS A 158 6.15 8.85 -1.82
C HIS A 158 7.48 9.34 -1.24
N ARG A 159 8.60 8.76 -1.65
CA ARG A 159 9.95 9.09 -1.16
C ARG A 159 10.87 9.54 -2.28
N LYS A 160 11.69 10.53 -1.96
CA LYS A 160 12.73 11.04 -2.84
C LYS A 160 13.95 10.12 -2.76
N HIS A 161 13.89 8.96 -3.45
CA HIS A 161 14.98 7.99 -3.54
C HIS A 161 15.67 8.09 -4.90
N ALA A 162 16.99 7.84 -4.97
CA ALA A 162 17.80 7.97 -6.19
C ALA A 162 17.21 7.20 -7.38
N SER A 163 16.79 5.96 -7.16
CA SER A 163 16.20 5.10 -8.20
C SER A 163 14.76 5.44 -8.58
N VAL A 164 14.08 6.31 -7.83
CA VAL A 164 12.67 6.68 -8.02
C VAL A 164 12.52 8.09 -8.56
N PHE A 165 13.28 9.05 -8.03
CA PHE A 165 13.15 10.46 -8.32
C PHE A 165 14.25 10.95 -9.28
N GLU A 166 15.52 10.89 -8.87
CA GLU A 166 16.62 11.42 -9.65
C GLU A 166 16.83 10.64 -10.95
N LEU A 167 16.75 9.30 -10.92
CA LEU A 167 16.95 8.47 -12.12
C LEU A 167 15.88 8.72 -13.20
N ALA A 168 14.63 8.92 -12.80
CA ALA A 168 13.55 9.23 -13.74
C ALA A 168 13.80 10.53 -14.51
N GLN A 169 14.48 11.52 -13.90
CA GLN A 169 14.78 12.80 -14.52
C GLN A 169 15.98 12.75 -15.49
N LEU A 170 16.76 11.68 -15.48
CA LEU A 170 17.97 11.55 -16.32
C LEU A 170 17.71 10.86 -17.65
N LEU A 171 16.61 10.15 -17.80
CA LEU A 171 16.29 9.34 -18.99
C LEU A 171 14.87 9.65 -19.49
N PRO A 172 14.60 9.43 -20.79
CA PRO A 172 13.23 9.37 -21.26
C PRO A 172 12.46 8.32 -20.44
N HIS A 173 11.31 8.71 -19.89
CA HIS A 173 10.65 7.93 -18.87
C HIS A 173 9.13 7.76 -19.09
N ALA A 174 8.56 6.74 -18.45
CA ALA A 174 7.12 6.49 -18.38
C ALA A 174 6.74 5.78 -17.09
N ALA A 175 5.45 5.79 -16.77
CA ALA A 175 4.89 4.92 -15.75
C ALA A 175 4.61 3.52 -16.32
N GLY A 176 4.90 2.49 -15.52
CA GLY A 176 4.46 1.14 -15.76
C GLY A 176 2.98 0.94 -15.44
N LYS A 177 2.47 -0.25 -15.75
CA LYS A 177 1.03 -0.56 -15.59
C LYS A 177 0.54 -0.50 -14.15
N LEU A 178 1.40 -0.90 -13.19
CA LEU A 178 1.04 -0.85 -11.77
C LEU A 178 0.84 0.60 -11.30
N ILE A 179 1.80 1.48 -11.59
CA ILE A 179 1.65 2.92 -11.26
C ILE A 179 0.45 3.52 -11.99
N ALA A 180 0.25 3.22 -13.27
CA ALA A 180 -0.88 3.74 -14.03
C ALA A 180 -2.22 3.30 -13.44
N ALA A 181 -2.36 2.03 -13.04
CA ALA A 181 -3.57 1.50 -12.42
C ALA A 181 -3.84 2.13 -11.04
N GLU A 182 -2.81 2.20 -10.17
CA GLU A 182 -2.91 2.83 -8.85
C GLU A 182 -3.34 4.30 -8.96
N VAL A 183 -2.69 5.07 -9.83
CA VAL A 183 -3.02 6.49 -10.02
C VAL A 183 -4.44 6.65 -10.56
N ALA A 184 -4.85 5.85 -11.54
CA ALA A 184 -6.20 5.93 -12.09
C ALA A 184 -7.30 5.67 -11.04
N VAL A 185 -7.07 4.71 -10.13
CA VAL A 185 -8.00 4.42 -9.03
C VAL A 185 -8.00 5.56 -8.01
N LEU A 186 -6.82 6.05 -7.61
CA LEU A 186 -6.71 7.14 -6.63
C LEU A 186 -7.27 8.47 -7.16
N GLU A 187 -7.12 8.75 -8.45
CA GLU A 187 -7.76 9.89 -9.11
C GLU A 187 -9.29 9.79 -9.06
N LYS A 188 -9.87 8.61 -9.32
CA LYS A 188 -11.32 8.38 -9.16
C LYS A 188 -11.78 8.67 -7.74
N LEU A 189 -11.03 8.20 -6.72
CA LEU A 189 -11.38 8.43 -5.31
C LEU A 189 -11.25 9.90 -4.88
N THR A 190 -10.36 10.68 -5.50
CA THR A 190 -10.03 12.03 -5.03
C THR A 190 -10.61 13.15 -5.90
N GLN A 191 -10.83 12.92 -7.19
CA GLN A 191 -11.26 13.97 -8.12
C GLN A 191 -12.73 13.84 -8.54
N SER A 192 -13.18 12.62 -8.85
CA SER A 192 -14.52 12.39 -9.41
C SER A 192 -15.10 11.03 -8.98
N PRO A 193 -15.30 10.77 -7.68
CA PRO A 193 -15.93 9.53 -7.23
C PRO A 193 -17.40 9.49 -7.65
N GLU A 194 -17.87 8.33 -8.09
CA GLU A 194 -19.30 8.08 -8.27
C GLU A 194 -19.98 8.07 -6.90
N ARG A 195 -21.14 8.76 -6.81
CA ARG A 195 -21.84 8.92 -5.53
C ARG A 195 -23.04 7.96 -5.45
N PRO A 196 -23.41 7.54 -4.21
CA PRO A 196 -22.83 7.90 -2.92
C PRO A 196 -21.42 7.33 -2.74
N TYR A 197 -20.52 8.12 -2.13
CA TYR A 197 -19.14 7.73 -1.84
C TYR A 197 -18.97 7.48 -0.35
N GLY A 198 -18.58 6.26 0.01
CA GLY A 198 -18.30 5.81 1.37
C GLY A 198 -16.81 5.62 1.61
N VAL A 199 -16.35 6.06 2.79
CA VAL A 199 -15.00 5.79 3.30
C VAL A 199 -15.11 5.02 4.60
N VAL A 200 -14.44 3.88 4.69
CA VAL A 200 -14.38 3.04 5.89
C VAL A 200 -12.94 3.02 6.39
N LEU A 201 -12.72 3.51 7.59
CA LEU A 201 -11.39 3.60 8.19
C LEU A 201 -11.31 2.83 9.50
N GLY A 202 -10.25 2.06 9.63
CA GLY A 202 -9.90 1.34 10.84
C GLY A 202 -8.41 1.36 11.09
N GLY A 203 -7.93 0.36 11.87
CA GLY A 203 -6.54 0.31 12.30
C GLY A 203 -6.34 0.93 13.69
N ALA A 204 -5.08 1.01 14.15
CA ALA A 204 -4.78 1.29 15.54
C ALA A 204 -4.86 2.80 15.91
N LYS A 205 -4.37 3.68 15.04
CA LYS A 205 -4.12 5.09 15.37
C LYS A 205 -4.91 6.04 14.48
N VAL A 206 -5.56 7.03 15.10
CA VAL A 206 -6.25 8.09 14.36
C VAL A 206 -5.24 9.05 13.72
N SER A 207 -4.10 9.31 14.37
CA SER A 207 -3.04 10.19 13.87
C SER A 207 -2.55 9.79 12.47
N ASP A 208 -2.53 8.50 12.16
CA ASP A 208 -2.13 7.99 10.83
C ASP A 208 -3.20 8.22 9.74
N LYS A 209 -4.43 8.61 10.09
CA LYS A 209 -5.57 8.76 9.19
C LYS A 209 -6.14 10.17 9.10
N ILE A 210 -5.74 11.06 10.01
CA ILE A 210 -6.26 12.44 10.07
C ILE A 210 -6.12 13.17 8.74
N GLY A 211 -4.98 13.04 8.07
CA GLY A 211 -4.74 13.65 6.77
C GLY A 211 -5.69 13.15 5.70
N VAL A 212 -5.93 11.83 5.66
CA VAL A 212 -6.88 11.20 4.74
C VAL A 212 -8.30 11.67 5.01
N ILE A 213 -8.74 11.64 6.30
CA ILE A 213 -10.07 12.12 6.69
C ILE A 213 -10.23 13.58 6.27
N SER A 214 -9.28 14.44 6.61
CA SER A 214 -9.34 15.88 6.33
C SER A 214 -9.47 16.19 4.83
N ASN A 215 -8.78 15.44 3.96
CA ASN A 215 -8.80 15.67 2.52
C ASN A 215 -10.02 15.06 1.82
N LEU A 216 -10.57 13.97 2.38
CA LEU A 216 -11.71 13.29 1.75
C LEU A 216 -13.07 13.75 2.29
N LEU A 217 -13.11 14.43 3.45
CA LEU A 217 -14.34 14.73 4.16
C LEU A 217 -15.35 15.56 3.35
N ASP A 218 -14.89 16.47 2.48
CA ASP A 218 -15.73 17.25 1.57
C ASP A 218 -16.14 16.51 0.29
N LYS A 219 -15.62 15.30 0.10
CA LYS A 219 -15.87 14.46 -1.09
C LYS A 219 -16.82 13.31 -0.79
N VAL A 220 -16.87 12.86 0.47
CA VAL A 220 -17.61 11.66 0.88
C VAL A 220 -19.05 11.97 1.31
N ASN A 221 -19.90 10.97 1.22
CA ASN A 221 -21.25 10.99 1.77
C ASN A 221 -21.32 10.27 3.12
N ILE A 222 -20.49 9.24 3.28
CA ILE A 222 -20.45 8.36 4.45
C ILE A 222 -19.01 8.21 4.92
N LEU A 223 -18.79 8.33 6.23
CA LEU A 223 -17.52 8.02 6.89
C LEU A 223 -17.78 7.05 8.04
N ALA A 224 -17.34 5.80 7.90
CA ALA A 224 -17.43 4.77 8.93
C ALA A 224 -16.07 4.58 9.62
N ILE A 225 -16.05 4.61 10.96
CA ILE A 225 -14.83 4.52 11.78
C ILE A 225 -14.87 3.29 12.66
N GLY A 226 -13.87 2.43 12.52
CA GLY A 226 -13.68 1.22 13.34
C GLY A 226 -12.25 1.08 13.84
N GLY A 227 -11.87 -0.14 14.25
CA GLY A 227 -10.54 -0.44 14.77
C GLY A 227 -10.19 0.27 16.05
N GLY A 228 -8.92 0.28 16.41
CA GLY A 228 -8.43 0.94 17.64
C GLY A 228 -8.58 2.46 17.64
N MET A 229 -8.53 3.09 16.46
CA MET A 229 -8.71 4.53 16.33
C MET A 229 -10.11 5.01 16.74
N LEU A 230 -11.11 4.13 16.69
CA LEU A 230 -12.49 4.42 17.12
C LEU A 230 -12.54 5.01 18.54
N PHE A 231 -11.74 4.48 19.47
CA PHE A 231 -11.83 4.87 20.87
C PHE A 231 -11.42 6.32 21.11
N THR A 232 -10.57 6.90 20.26
CA THR A 232 -10.28 8.34 20.28
C THR A 232 -11.51 9.16 19.84
N PHE A 233 -12.32 8.67 18.89
CA PHE A 233 -13.61 9.30 18.51
C PHE A 233 -14.64 9.21 19.62
N LEU A 234 -14.76 8.06 20.29
CA LEU A 234 -15.67 7.90 21.44
C LEU A 234 -15.26 8.80 22.61
N ALA A 235 -13.97 8.88 22.93
CA ALA A 235 -13.46 9.78 23.95
C ALA A 235 -13.69 11.26 23.60
N ALA A 236 -13.59 11.66 22.33
CA ALA A 236 -13.92 12.99 21.86
C ALA A 236 -15.40 13.36 22.08
N GLN A 237 -16.30 12.36 22.10
CA GLN A 237 -17.71 12.50 22.46
C GLN A 237 -17.96 12.42 23.98
N GLY A 238 -16.91 12.28 24.81
CA GLY A 238 -17.02 12.18 26.27
C GLY A 238 -17.42 10.80 26.79
N LYS A 239 -17.31 9.74 25.96
CA LYS A 239 -17.63 8.37 26.36
C LYS A 239 -16.47 7.69 27.06
N GLU A 240 -16.77 6.77 27.97
CA GLU A 240 -15.78 5.91 28.63
C GLU A 240 -15.29 4.81 27.68
N ILE A 241 -13.98 4.66 27.59
CA ILE A 241 -13.33 3.74 26.64
C ILE A 241 -12.57 2.59 27.32
N GLY A 242 -12.65 2.49 28.65
CA GLY A 242 -11.94 1.46 29.43
C GLY A 242 -10.43 1.50 29.22
N LYS A 243 -9.84 0.34 28.94
CA LYS A 243 -8.39 0.17 28.62
C LYS A 243 -8.10 0.21 27.11
N SER A 244 -9.05 0.63 26.29
CA SER A 244 -8.91 0.64 24.83
C SER A 244 -7.80 1.60 24.38
N LEU A 245 -7.31 1.40 23.14
CA LEU A 245 -6.33 2.30 22.53
C LEU A 245 -6.85 3.74 22.51
N PHE A 246 -5.99 4.69 22.83
CA PHE A 246 -6.38 6.08 22.96
C PHE A 246 -5.21 7.03 22.66
N GLU A 247 -5.47 8.04 21.82
CA GLU A 247 -4.53 9.10 21.49
C GLU A 247 -5.08 10.43 22.03
N ALA A 248 -4.70 10.77 23.29
CA ALA A 248 -5.22 11.95 24.00
C ALA A 248 -4.96 13.27 23.25
N GLU A 249 -3.79 13.38 22.62
CA GLU A 249 -3.38 14.55 21.82
C GLU A 249 -4.21 14.75 20.55
N SER A 250 -4.89 13.71 20.07
CA SER A 250 -5.73 13.77 18.87
C SER A 250 -7.19 14.12 19.14
N VAL A 251 -7.63 14.13 20.40
CA VAL A 251 -9.06 14.33 20.78
C VAL A 251 -9.63 15.64 20.23
N GLU A 252 -8.91 16.74 20.41
CA GLU A 252 -9.42 18.04 19.97
C GLU A 252 -9.55 18.13 18.45
N LEU A 253 -8.61 17.52 17.74
CA LEU A 253 -8.66 17.46 16.29
C LEU A 253 -9.79 16.56 15.79
N VAL A 254 -10.05 15.44 16.47
CA VAL A 254 -11.21 14.56 16.17
C VAL A 254 -12.53 15.31 16.38
N LYS A 255 -12.68 16.13 17.42
CA LYS A 255 -13.89 16.99 17.61
C LYS A 255 -14.08 17.91 16.42
N GLN A 256 -13.02 18.62 15.99
CA GLN A 256 -13.07 19.51 14.83
C GLN A 256 -13.45 18.76 13.54
N LEU A 257 -12.98 17.52 13.35
CA LEU A 257 -13.37 16.69 12.22
C LEU A 257 -14.85 16.30 12.28
N LEU A 258 -15.37 15.93 13.44
CA LEU A 258 -16.79 15.61 13.63
C LEU A 258 -17.68 16.83 13.36
N ASP A 259 -17.33 18.00 13.90
CA ASP A 259 -18.04 19.28 13.67
C ASP A 259 -18.03 19.66 12.18
N ARG A 260 -16.89 19.43 11.50
CA ARG A 260 -16.78 19.69 10.06
C ARG A 260 -17.63 18.70 9.25
N ALA A 261 -17.63 17.41 9.62
CA ALA A 261 -18.46 16.40 8.98
C ALA A 261 -19.95 16.77 9.07
N GLU A 262 -20.43 17.20 10.24
CA GLU A 262 -21.80 17.63 10.45
C GLU A 262 -22.16 18.82 9.55
N LYS A 263 -21.30 19.85 9.50
CA LYS A 263 -21.50 21.04 8.64
C LYS A 263 -21.54 20.70 7.15
N LEU A 264 -20.82 19.65 6.73
CA LEU A 264 -20.79 19.18 5.35
C LEU A 264 -21.91 18.19 5.03
N GLY A 265 -22.72 17.79 6.02
CA GLY A 265 -23.78 16.79 5.87
C GLY A 265 -23.25 15.36 5.63
N VAL A 266 -22.01 15.07 6.05
CA VAL A 266 -21.43 13.74 5.96
C VAL A 266 -21.98 12.86 7.07
N ARG A 267 -22.53 11.70 6.71
CA ARG A 267 -23.02 10.70 7.67
C ARG A 267 -21.82 9.98 8.30
N VAL A 268 -21.46 10.37 9.53
CA VAL A 268 -20.41 9.67 10.30
C VAL A 268 -21.03 8.51 11.05
N LEU A 269 -20.51 7.29 10.84
CA LEU A 269 -20.91 6.07 11.52
C LEU A 269 -19.84 5.69 12.53
N LEU A 270 -20.20 5.74 13.80
CA LEU A 270 -19.43 5.17 14.91
C LEU A 270 -20.19 3.96 15.45
N PRO A 271 -19.49 2.89 15.86
CA PRO A 271 -20.09 1.72 16.45
C PRO A 271 -20.97 2.03 17.67
N SER A 272 -22.10 1.35 17.75
CA SER A 272 -23.00 1.38 18.90
C SER A 272 -22.73 0.25 19.90
N ASP A 273 -22.11 -0.83 19.43
CA ASP A 273 -21.73 -2.00 20.22
C ASP A 273 -20.30 -2.44 19.90
N ILE A 274 -19.61 -3.00 20.90
CA ILE A 274 -18.18 -3.34 20.84
C ILE A 274 -17.96 -4.72 21.48
N TRP A 275 -17.15 -5.55 20.81
CA TRP A 275 -16.56 -6.73 21.42
C TRP A 275 -15.36 -6.33 22.26
N VAL A 276 -15.39 -6.66 23.55
CA VAL A 276 -14.35 -6.33 24.53
C VAL A 276 -13.72 -7.55 25.16
N ALA A 277 -12.47 -7.41 25.67
CA ALA A 277 -11.78 -8.40 26.48
C ALA A 277 -10.96 -7.70 27.58
N PRO A 278 -10.53 -8.45 28.64
CA PRO A 278 -9.71 -7.88 29.72
C PRO A 278 -8.30 -7.46 29.28
N ALA A 279 -7.77 -8.10 28.21
CA ALA A 279 -6.43 -7.91 27.69
C ALA A 279 -6.39 -8.03 26.17
N PHE A 280 -5.28 -7.62 25.56
CA PHE A 280 -5.01 -7.82 24.13
C PHE A 280 -4.63 -9.29 23.88
N ALA A 281 -5.64 -10.14 23.83
CA ALA A 281 -5.51 -11.58 23.63
C ALA A 281 -6.78 -12.14 22.98
N ASN A 282 -6.69 -13.35 22.42
CA ASN A 282 -7.84 -14.04 21.84
C ASN A 282 -8.72 -14.71 22.93
N ASP A 283 -9.10 -13.91 23.92
CA ASP A 283 -9.95 -14.36 25.04
C ASP A 283 -11.43 -14.44 24.60
N SER A 284 -12.28 -15.00 25.48
CA SER A 284 -13.72 -15.03 25.26
C SER A 284 -14.26 -13.59 25.22
N PRO A 285 -14.89 -13.16 24.12
CA PRO A 285 -15.39 -11.81 23.98
C PRO A 285 -16.63 -11.56 24.81
N SER A 286 -16.80 -10.34 25.29
CA SER A 286 -18.04 -9.82 25.85
C SER A 286 -18.57 -8.69 24.98
N LEU A 287 -19.88 -8.69 24.71
CA LEU A 287 -20.51 -7.62 23.94
C LEU A 287 -21.00 -6.53 24.91
N VAL A 288 -20.60 -5.29 24.64
CA VAL A 288 -21.02 -4.12 25.44
C VAL A 288 -21.51 -2.99 24.53
N SER A 289 -22.29 -2.06 25.09
CA SER A 289 -22.58 -0.80 24.42
C SER A 289 -21.30 0.04 24.29
N ALA A 290 -21.11 0.71 23.16
CA ALA A 290 -20.01 1.66 22.96
C ALA A 290 -20.06 2.85 23.93
N ASP A 291 -21.19 3.11 24.57
CA ASP A 291 -21.37 4.18 25.57
C ASP A 291 -20.92 3.75 26.99
N GLN A 292 -20.71 2.45 27.22
CA GLN A 292 -20.49 1.89 28.55
C GLN A 292 -19.40 0.79 28.52
N ILE A 293 -18.24 1.10 27.98
CA ILE A 293 -17.10 0.16 28.00
C ILE A 293 -16.55 0.09 29.44
N PRO A 294 -16.54 -1.10 30.08
CA PRO A 294 -16.07 -1.22 31.46
C PRO A 294 -14.59 -0.81 31.61
N SER A 295 -14.24 -0.17 32.74
CA SER A 295 -12.89 0.35 32.99
C SER A 295 -11.78 -0.70 33.00
N ASN A 296 -12.13 -1.98 33.22
CA ASN A 296 -11.21 -3.12 33.21
C ASN A 296 -11.15 -3.86 31.86
N GLN A 297 -11.91 -3.43 30.85
CA GLN A 297 -12.00 -4.05 29.53
C GLN A 297 -11.40 -3.14 28.45
N MET A 298 -11.02 -3.74 27.33
CA MET A 298 -10.58 -3.04 26.12
C MET A 298 -11.37 -3.53 24.91
N GLY A 299 -11.73 -2.61 24.02
CA GLY A 299 -12.38 -2.96 22.76
C GLY A 299 -11.40 -3.55 21.76
N LEU A 300 -11.81 -4.66 21.14
CA LEU A 300 -10.97 -5.39 20.18
C LEU A 300 -11.63 -5.60 18.82
N ASP A 301 -12.98 -5.47 18.71
CA ASP A 301 -13.70 -5.47 17.44
C ASP A 301 -15.00 -4.69 17.57
N ILE A 302 -15.56 -4.26 16.46
CA ILE A 302 -16.93 -3.70 16.43
C ILE A 302 -17.95 -4.81 16.66
N GLY A 303 -19.05 -4.48 17.33
CA GLY A 303 -20.12 -5.44 17.60
C GLY A 303 -20.99 -5.77 16.37
N PRO A 304 -21.89 -6.76 16.49
CA PRO A 304 -22.67 -7.24 15.35
C PRO A 304 -23.70 -6.22 14.83
N GLU A 305 -24.24 -5.35 15.67
CA GLU A 305 -25.16 -4.29 15.23
C GLU A 305 -24.40 -3.23 14.42
N SER A 306 -23.25 -2.82 14.92
CA SER A 306 -22.35 -1.89 14.25
C SER A 306 -21.88 -2.43 12.91
N ALA A 307 -21.46 -3.68 12.85
CA ALA A 307 -21.02 -4.33 11.62
C ALA A 307 -22.13 -4.38 10.56
N ARG A 308 -23.38 -4.69 10.98
CA ARG A 308 -24.56 -4.66 10.08
C ARG A 308 -24.88 -3.24 9.60
N ALA A 309 -24.78 -2.24 10.48
CA ALA A 309 -25.00 -0.85 10.10
C ALA A 309 -23.95 -0.36 9.09
N PHE A 310 -22.68 -0.76 9.28
CA PHE A 310 -21.60 -0.45 8.32
C PHE A 310 -21.86 -1.15 6.98
N ALA A 311 -22.19 -2.43 6.99
CA ALA A 311 -22.50 -3.18 5.78
C ALA A 311 -23.68 -2.57 5.00
N SER A 312 -24.75 -2.18 5.71
CA SER A 312 -25.89 -1.49 5.07
C SER A 312 -25.46 -0.18 4.41
N ALA A 313 -24.64 0.62 5.09
CA ALA A 313 -24.15 1.89 4.56
C ALA A 313 -23.19 1.71 3.37
N ILE A 314 -22.36 0.66 3.39
CA ILE A 314 -21.48 0.29 2.27
C ILE A 314 -22.30 -0.07 1.04
N ASN A 315 -23.37 -0.85 1.21
CA ASN A 315 -24.24 -1.30 0.12
C ASN A 315 -25.07 -0.16 -0.52
N GLU A 316 -25.19 1.00 0.14
CA GLU A 316 -25.79 2.20 -0.42
C GLU A 316 -24.83 2.93 -1.38
N CYS A 317 -23.53 2.60 -1.39
CA CYS A 317 -22.49 3.37 -2.06
C CYS A 317 -22.20 2.85 -3.48
N ALA A 318 -21.96 3.80 -4.41
CA ALA A 318 -21.42 3.51 -5.74
C ALA A 318 -19.88 3.43 -5.72
N THR A 319 -19.23 4.14 -4.80
CA THR A 319 -17.78 4.09 -4.58
C THR A 319 -17.52 3.85 -3.10
N VAL A 320 -16.62 2.91 -2.77
CA VAL A 320 -16.17 2.68 -1.38
C VAL A 320 -14.66 2.56 -1.33
N PHE A 321 -14.05 3.31 -0.42
CA PHE A 321 -12.65 3.13 -0.04
C PHE A 321 -12.56 2.61 1.40
N TRP A 322 -11.89 1.49 1.60
CA TRP A 322 -11.65 0.90 2.91
C TRP A 322 -10.17 0.79 3.22
N ASN A 323 -9.75 1.29 4.39
CA ASN A 323 -8.37 1.19 4.86
C ASN A 323 -8.29 0.94 6.37
N GLY A 324 -7.74 -0.18 6.75
CA GLY A 324 -7.56 -0.66 8.12
C GLY A 324 -8.70 -1.56 8.61
N PRO A 325 -8.37 -2.65 9.32
CA PRO A 325 -9.35 -3.59 9.85
C PRO A 325 -10.24 -2.95 10.94
N MET A 326 -11.43 -3.51 11.11
CA MET A 326 -12.42 -3.03 12.08
C MET A 326 -12.18 -3.56 13.49
N GLY A 327 -11.40 -4.63 13.61
CA GLY A 327 -11.00 -5.26 14.86
C GLY A 327 -9.66 -5.97 14.72
N VAL A 328 -9.24 -6.71 15.75
CA VAL A 328 -8.01 -7.50 15.75
C VAL A 328 -8.27 -8.81 15.02
N PHE A 329 -8.31 -8.75 13.69
CA PHE A 329 -8.71 -9.89 12.83
C PHE A 329 -7.79 -11.11 12.94
N GLU A 330 -6.57 -10.94 13.45
CA GLU A 330 -5.64 -12.01 13.77
C GLU A 330 -6.15 -12.90 14.91
N PHE A 331 -7.05 -12.37 15.73
CA PHE A 331 -7.77 -13.14 16.77
C PHE A 331 -9.12 -13.59 16.25
N PRO A 332 -9.36 -14.90 16.07
CA PRO A 332 -10.62 -15.41 15.53
C PRO A 332 -11.88 -14.88 16.25
N ASN A 333 -11.80 -14.62 17.56
CA ASN A 333 -12.91 -14.09 18.35
C ASN A 333 -13.21 -12.61 18.06
N PHE A 334 -12.31 -11.88 17.39
CA PHE A 334 -12.38 -10.44 17.13
C PHE A 334 -12.20 -10.09 15.63
N ALA A 335 -12.53 -11.04 14.75
CA ALA A 335 -12.41 -10.90 13.30
C ALA A 335 -13.75 -10.62 12.59
N SER A 336 -14.87 -10.73 13.32
CA SER A 336 -16.20 -10.72 12.72
C SER A 336 -16.56 -9.38 12.09
N GLY A 337 -16.23 -8.26 12.72
CA GLY A 337 -16.48 -6.92 12.20
C GLY A 337 -15.73 -6.68 10.88
N THR A 338 -14.46 -7.05 10.84
CA THR A 338 -13.65 -6.96 9.62
C THR A 338 -14.21 -7.85 8.50
N LYS A 339 -14.65 -9.07 8.83
CA LYS A 339 -15.22 -10.01 7.85
C LYS A 339 -16.52 -9.48 7.24
N ILE A 340 -17.43 -8.94 8.05
CA ILE A 340 -18.71 -8.40 7.58
C ILE A 340 -18.49 -7.18 6.68
N VAL A 341 -17.56 -6.30 7.03
CA VAL A 341 -17.19 -5.16 6.18
C VAL A 341 -16.57 -5.62 4.86
N ALA A 342 -15.65 -6.60 4.89
CA ALA A 342 -15.07 -7.18 3.69
C ALA A 342 -16.14 -7.79 2.77
N GLN A 343 -17.10 -8.54 3.34
CA GLN A 343 -18.24 -9.11 2.60
C GLN A 343 -19.07 -8.02 1.93
N ALA A 344 -19.42 -6.97 2.65
CA ALA A 344 -20.20 -5.86 2.08
C ALA A 344 -19.44 -5.16 0.94
N LEU A 345 -18.12 -4.98 1.08
CA LEU A 345 -17.30 -4.40 0.02
C LEU A 345 -17.26 -5.27 -1.25
N SER A 346 -17.22 -6.60 -1.09
CA SER A 346 -17.22 -7.54 -2.23
C SER A 346 -18.54 -7.54 -3.00
N GLU A 347 -19.62 -7.04 -2.39
CA GLU A 347 -20.96 -6.94 -2.97
C GLU A 347 -21.27 -5.57 -3.60
N VAL A 348 -20.37 -4.60 -3.47
CA VAL A 348 -20.54 -3.27 -4.08
C VAL A 348 -20.55 -3.38 -5.59
N SER A 349 -21.65 -2.94 -6.21
CA SER A 349 -21.83 -2.99 -7.69
C SER A 349 -20.93 -2.01 -8.45
N GLY A 350 -20.45 -0.97 -7.79
CA GLY A 350 -19.56 0.06 -8.33
C GLY A 350 -18.10 -0.18 -7.99
N LEU A 351 -17.36 0.87 -7.63
CA LEU A 351 -15.94 0.78 -7.32
C LEU A 351 -15.71 0.50 -5.83
N SER A 352 -15.25 -0.70 -5.49
CA SER A 352 -14.74 -1.03 -4.16
C SER A 352 -13.22 -1.07 -4.15
N VAL A 353 -12.58 -0.30 -3.25
CA VAL A 353 -11.13 -0.20 -3.14
C VAL A 353 -10.69 -0.58 -1.73
N VAL A 354 -9.88 -1.62 -1.64
CA VAL A 354 -9.20 -2.02 -0.39
C VAL A 354 -7.81 -1.40 -0.38
N GLY A 355 -7.52 -0.54 0.59
CA GLY A 355 -6.26 0.17 0.71
C GLY A 355 -5.43 -0.29 1.92
N GLY A 356 -4.13 -0.41 1.71
CA GLY A 356 -3.15 -0.72 2.75
C GLY A 356 -2.90 -2.22 2.95
N GLY A 357 -1.69 -2.51 3.42
CA GLY A 357 -1.22 -3.89 3.58
C GLY A 357 -2.03 -4.70 4.58
N ASP A 358 -2.43 -4.10 5.70
CA ASP A 358 -3.19 -4.78 6.75
C ASP A 358 -4.60 -5.15 6.27
N SER A 359 -5.26 -4.26 5.51
CA SER A 359 -6.58 -4.55 4.92
C SER A 359 -6.48 -5.66 3.86
N ALA A 360 -5.47 -5.61 3.00
CA ALA A 360 -5.21 -6.64 2.01
C ALA A 360 -4.88 -8.00 2.65
N ALA A 361 -4.12 -8.00 3.75
CA ALA A 361 -3.84 -9.20 4.53
C ALA A 361 -5.11 -9.75 5.20
N ALA A 362 -5.94 -8.86 5.76
CA ALA A 362 -7.19 -9.24 6.43
C ALA A 362 -8.16 -9.92 5.45
N VAL A 363 -8.40 -9.35 4.26
CA VAL A 363 -9.34 -9.96 3.29
C VAL A 363 -8.89 -11.35 2.87
N ARG A 364 -7.60 -11.55 2.62
CA ARG A 364 -7.04 -12.86 2.26
C ARG A 364 -7.12 -13.87 3.42
N ALA A 365 -6.78 -13.43 4.64
CA ALA A 365 -6.86 -14.27 5.84
C ALA A 365 -8.30 -14.69 6.17
N LEU A 366 -9.29 -13.86 5.82
CA LEU A 366 -10.71 -14.12 6.02
C LEU A 366 -11.36 -14.91 4.87
N GLY A 367 -10.58 -15.33 3.87
CA GLY A 367 -11.01 -16.23 2.80
C GLY A 367 -11.53 -15.55 1.53
N PHE A 368 -11.31 -14.26 1.37
CA PHE A 368 -11.66 -13.55 0.14
C PHE A 368 -10.51 -13.59 -0.88
N SER A 369 -10.87 -13.56 -2.15
CA SER A 369 -9.94 -13.42 -3.27
C SER A 369 -9.74 -11.94 -3.62
N ASP A 370 -8.58 -11.58 -4.16
CA ASP A 370 -8.34 -10.20 -4.62
C ASP A 370 -9.35 -9.77 -5.70
N SER A 371 -9.85 -10.73 -6.51
CA SER A 371 -10.87 -10.52 -7.55
C SER A 371 -12.28 -10.23 -7.03
N ASP A 372 -12.55 -10.42 -5.74
CA ASP A 372 -13.84 -10.10 -5.14
C ASP A 372 -14.02 -8.58 -4.94
N PHE A 373 -12.96 -7.81 -5.12
CA PHE A 373 -12.96 -6.36 -4.96
C PHE A 373 -12.63 -5.66 -6.28
N GLY A 374 -13.15 -4.45 -6.45
CA GLY A 374 -12.87 -3.64 -7.63
C GLY A 374 -11.38 -3.32 -7.77
N TYR A 375 -10.68 -3.08 -6.66
CA TYR A 375 -9.23 -2.89 -6.61
C TYR A 375 -8.65 -3.14 -5.22
N ILE A 376 -7.49 -3.81 -5.16
CA ILE A 376 -6.67 -3.87 -3.95
C ILE A 376 -5.39 -3.08 -4.19
N SER A 377 -5.23 -1.95 -3.47
CA SER A 377 -4.04 -1.12 -3.58
C SER A 377 -2.86 -1.76 -2.84
N THR A 378 -1.75 -1.87 -3.55
CA THR A 378 -0.48 -2.36 -3.00
C THR A 378 0.43 -1.22 -2.53
N GLY A 379 0.00 0.03 -2.71
CA GLY A 379 0.79 1.24 -2.49
C GLY A 379 1.09 1.56 -1.02
N GLY A 380 0.33 1.01 -0.07
CA GLY A 380 0.56 1.21 1.35
C GLY A 380 0.58 2.70 1.74
N GLY A 381 1.71 3.18 2.31
CA GLY A 381 1.87 4.58 2.70
C GLY A 381 1.77 5.56 1.53
N ALA A 382 2.20 5.18 0.32
CA ALA A 382 2.10 6.04 -0.86
C ALA A 382 0.65 6.35 -1.23
N SER A 383 -0.24 5.34 -1.17
CA SER A 383 -1.68 5.52 -1.43
C SER A 383 -2.31 6.45 -0.39
N LEU A 384 -1.96 6.29 0.89
CA LEU A 384 -2.46 7.16 1.95
C LEU A 384 -2.00 8.61 1.77
N GLU A 385 -0.70 8.82 1.50
CA GLU A 385 -0.17 10.17 1.25
C GLU A 385 -0.81 10.83 0.02
N TYR A 386 -1.11 10.06 -1.02
CA TYR A 386 -1.88 10.57 -2.17
C TYR A 386 -3.30 10.98 -1.77
N LEU A 387 -3.99 10.14 -0.98
CA LEU A 387 -5.33 10.42 -0.48
C LEU A 387 -5.37 11.58 0.54
N GLU A 388 -4.24 11.89 1.17
CA GLU A 388 -4.04 13.11 1.97
C GLU A 388 -3.90 14.38 1.11
N GLY A 389 -3.80 14.25 -0.21
CA GLY A 389 -3.59 15.35 -1.15
C GLY A 389 -2.11 15.77 -1.30
N LYS A 390 -1.17 14.96 -0.81
CA LYS A 390 0.26 15.24 -0.95
C LYS A 390 0.73 14.93 -2.37
N GLU A 391 1.64 15.77 -2.87
CA GLU A 391 2.37 15.45 -4.09
C GLU A 391 3.44 14.39 -3.82
N LEU A 392 3.44 13.34 -4.62
CA LEU A 392 4.39 12.22 -4.46
C LEU A 392 5.59 12.42 -5.39
N PRO A 393 6.83 12.50 -4.86
CA PRO A 393 8.03 12.79 -5.64
C PRO A 393 8.20 11.89 -6.88
N GLY A 394 8.01 10.58 -6.73
CA GLY A 394 8.13 9.64 -7.84
C GLY A 394 7.08 9.84 -8.94
N LEU A 395 5.87 10.33 -8.61
CA LEU A 395 4.85 10.67 -9.61
C LEU A 395 5.15 12.00 -10.28
N ILE A 396 5.74 12.98 -9.54
CA ILE A 396 6.22 14.25 -10.13
C ILE A 396 7.30 13.96 -11.17
N ALA A 397 8.25 13.07 -10.84
CA ALA A 397 9.36 12.74 -11.74
C ALA A 397 8.92 11.98 -13.00
N LEU A 398 7.69 11.43 -13.05
CA LEU A 398 7.11 10.73 -14.20
C LEU A 398 6.14 11.62 -15.03
N ARG A 399 6.01 12.90 -14.71
CA ARG A 399 5.18 13.87 -15.46
C ARG A 399 5.99 14.50 -16.59
#